data_24c8d4eb6193b5ba4cf1b8aea170b86d
#
_entry.id   24c8d4eb6193b5ba4cf1b8aea170b86d
#
_cell.length_a   1.000
_cell.length_b   1.000
_cell.length_c   1.000
_cell.angle_alpha   90.00
_cell.angle_beta   90.00
_cell.angle_gamma   90.00
#
_symmetry.space_group_name_H-M   'P 1'
#
loop_
_entity.id
_entity.type
_entity.pdbx_description
1 polymer ?
#
loop_
_entity_poly.entity_id
_entity_poly.type
_entity_poly.pdbx_seq_one_letter_code
_entity_poly.pdbx_strand_id
1 'polypeptide(L)'
;MNFVYAFDNNYNLQGFIAIKSLLDNVDKSISIHILHSDPETFDDQLGELKQHDNLQDVSIYKFESKDLNFPNIENKHVSEATYYRLYINKYLPKDIDSIVYLDSDILCMNNPLPYIDKVSEEMKSENLLLSARTEHLKNKNNNYIFERLNLKSSFYFNGGVLVINYKKWLNENIFEKLQDTVENNKIDLLWWDQDILNKVIDGDYKDLNFFSNFKLSLDWKIDNSYLRNEVIFLHYQGKLKPWNISGLIQDHSNIYQDIYLKTNYSKNDYHLIKENSLHDLYVVFRSIFNRKLFKLNNPIKVIFKVLSNIVNG
;
A
#
# COMPACT_ATOMS: atom_id res chain seq x y z
N MET A 1 11.32 -12.26 10.15
CA MET A 1 10.25 -11.22 10.22
C MET A 1 9.23 -11.53 9.16
N ASN A 2 7.92 -11.32 9.45
CA ASN A 2 6.82 -11.67 8.54
C ASN A 2 6.20 -10.39 7.98
N PHE A 3 6.18 -10.26 6.67
CA PHE A 3 5.50 -9.17 5.96
C PHE A 3 4.23 -9.68 5.30
N VAL A 4 3.19 -8.85 5.29
CA VAL A 4 1.87 -9.20 4.77
C VAL A 4 1.46 -8.17 3.72
N TYR A 5 0.99 -8.65 2.58
CA TYR A 5 0.40 -7.86 1.50
C TYR A 5 -1.00 -8.36 1.19
N ALA A 6 -1.84 -7.48 0.67
CA ALA A 6 -3.17 -7.83 0.19
C ALA A 6 -3.46 -7.09 -1.12
N PHE A 7 -3.79 -7.85 -2.17
CA PHE A 7 -4.12 -7.28 -3.47
C PHE A 7 -4.91 -8.28 -4.35
N ASP A 8 -5.48 -7.78 -5.42
CA ASP A 8 -6.16 -8.56 -6.44
C ASP A 8 -5.34 -8.63 -7.74
N ASN A 9 -5.86 -9.32 -8.75
CA ASN A 9 -5.21 -9.52 -10.04
C ASN A 9 -4.89 -8.20 -10.77
N ASN A 10 -5.65 -7.12 -10.53
CA ASN A 10 -5.39 -5.82 -11.14
C ASN A 10 -4.13 -5.15 -10.57
N TYR A 11 -3.68 -5.61 -9.38
CA TYR A 11 -2.53 -5.10 -8.68
C TYR A 11 -1.34 -6.07 -8.64
N ASN A 12 -1.35 -7.15 -9.44
CA ASN A 12 -0.27 -8.14 -9.49
C ASN A 12 1.10 -7.49 -9.70
N LEU A 13 1.24 -6.64 -10.70
CA LEU A 13 2.52 -6.03 -11.01
C LEU A 13 2.95 -5.00 -9.96
N GLN A 14 2.01 -4.24 -9.42
CA GLN A 14 2.28 -3.29 -8.34
C GLN A 14 2.71 -4.00 -7.06
N GLY A 15 1.97 -5.06 -6.66
CA GLY A 15 2.32 -5.91 -5.53
C GLY A 15 3.69 -6.57 -5.69
N PHE A 16 3.98 -7.09 -6.87
CA PHE A 16 5.29 -7.64 -7.21
C PHE A 16 6.42 -6.60 -7.03
N ILE A 17 6.25 -5.38 -7.57
CA ILE A 17 7.24 -4.31 -7.45
C ILE A 17 7.41 -3.85 -6.00
N ALA A 18 6.32 -3.77 -5.23
CA ALA A 18 6.35 -3.45 -3.82
C ALA A 18 7.16 -4.49 -3.03
N ILE A 19 6.86 -5.78 -3.22
CA ILE A 19 7.58 -6.90 -2.58
C ILE A 19 9.05 -6.93 -3.03
N LYS A 20 9.30 -6.79 -4.32
CA LYS A 20 10.66 -6.73 -4.85
C LYS A 20 11.46 -5.57 -4.24
N SER A 21 10.85 -4.38 -4.12
CA SER A 21 11.51 -3.23 -3.48
C SER A 21 11.88 -3.52 -2.02
N LEU A 22 11.06 -4.29 -1.29
CA LEU A 22 11.35 -4.70 0.07
C LEU A 22 12.51 -5.69 0.11
N LEU A 23 12.46 -6.74 -0.72
CA LEU A 23 13.52 -7.76 -0.77
C LEU A 23 14.88 -7.17 -1.19
N ASP A 24 14.89 -6.21 -2.13
CA ASP A 24 16.11 -5.52 -2.59
C ASP A 24 16.75 -4.64 -1.48
N ASN A 25 16.00 -4.25 -0.43
CA ASN A 25 16.46 -3.32 0.60
C ASN A 25 16.63 -3.94 2.00
N VAL A 26 16.24 -5.19 2.23
CA VAL A 26 16.51 -5.87 3.50
C VAL A 26 17.90 -6.53 3.48
N ASP A 27 18.52 -6.63 4.67
CA ASP A 27 19.84 -7.25 4.89
C ASP A 27 19.77 -8.65 5.51
N LYS A 28 18.55 -9.18 5.71
CA LYS A 28 18.28 -10.53 6.23
C LYS A 28 17.09 -11.14 5.51
N SER A 29 17.04 -12.45 5.45
CA SER A 29 15.91 -13.16 4.85
C SER A 29 14.62 -12.94 5.65
N ILE A 30 13.53 -12.73 4.93
CA ILE A 30 12.19 -12.43 5.46
C ILE A 30 11.15 -13.36 4.85
N SER A 31 10.03 -13.54 5.56
CA SER A 31 8.88 -14.30 5.06
C SER A 31 7.79 -13.35 4.57
N ILE A 32 7.17 -13.68 3.45
CA ILE A 32 6.10 -12.89 2.81
C ILE A 32 4.80 -13.68 2.83
N HIS A 33 3.72 -13.06 3.25
CA HIS A 33 2.36 -13.58 3.20
C HIS A 33 1.51 -12.70 2.31
N ILE A 34 0.79 -13.30 1.35
CA ILE A 34 -0.01 -12.56 0.38
C ILE A 34 -1.46 -13.06 0.46
N LEU A 35 -2.40 -12.16 0.73
CA LEU A 35 -3.83 -12.41 0.59
C LEU A 35 -4.26 -11.96 -0.81
N HIS A 36 -4.73 -12.89 -1.64
CA HIS A 36 -5.00 -12.63 -3.05
C HIS A 36 -6.33 -13.24 -3.50
N SER A 37 -7.14 -12.50 -4.26
CA SER A 37 -8.43 -13.02 -4.77
C SER A 37 -8.26 -14.17 -5.75
N ASP A 38 -7.22 -14.13 -6.58
CA ASP A 38 -6.96 -15.13 -7.63
C ASP A 38 -5.45 -15.42 -7.75
N PRO A 39 -4.87 -16.23 -6.83
CA PRO A 39 -3.43 -16.51 -6.75
C PRO A 39 -2.79 -17.02 -8.04
N GLU A 40 -3.52 -17.78 -8.86
CA GLU A 40 -3.00 -18.36 -10.11
C GLU A 40 -2.55 -17.26 -11.10
N THR A 41 -3.17 -16.09 -11.03
CA THR A 41 -2.80 -14.95 -11.88
C THR A 41 -1.46 -14.31 -11.50
N PHE A 42 -0.88 -14.69 -10.35
CA PHE A 42 0.38 -14.16 -9.82
C PHE A 42 1.55 -15.15 -9.93
N ASP A 43 1.35 -16.33 -10.51
CA ASP A 43 2.33 -17.41 -10.53
C ASP A 43 3.67 -17.02 -11.19
N ASP A 44 3.64 -16.27 -12.29
CA ASP A 44 4.85 -15.79 -12.96
C ASP A 44 5.68 -14.87 -12.07
N GLN A 45 5.04 -13.89 -11.43
CA GLN A 45 5.67 -12.95 -10.50
C GLN A 45 6.20 -13.67 -9.27
N LEU A 46 5.43 -14.61 -8.74
CA LEU A 46 5.83 -15.46 -7.63
C LEU A 46 7.09 -16.27 -7.96
N GLY A 47 7.18 -16.80 -9.19
CA GLY A 47 8.35 -17.53 -9.68
C GLY A 47 9.62 -16.69 -9.67
N GLU A 48 9.53 -15.40 -10.03
CA GLU A 48 10.67 -14.47 -9.97
C GLU A 48 11.02 -14.11 -8.51
N LEU A 49 10.03 -13.86 -7.64
CA LEU A 49 10.28 -13.55 -6.22
C LEU A 49 10.99 -14.70 -5.49
N LYS A 50 10.62 -15.95 -5.78
CA LYS A 50 11.22 -17.14 -5.16
C LYS A 50 12.72 -17.31 -5.44
N GLN A 51 13.26 -16.62 -6.44
CA GLN A 51 14.69 -16.64 -6.77
C GLN A 51 15.50 -15.59 -5.98
N HIS A 52 14.84 -14.76 -5.15
CA HIS A 52 15.52 -13.70 -4.43
C HIS A 52 16.17 -14.21 -3.15
N ASP A 53 17.47 -13.91 -2.95
CA ASP A 53 18.28 -14.42 -1.81
C ASP A 53 17.73 -14.02 -0.44
N ASN A 54 17.07 -12.86 -0.34
CA ASN A 54 16.48 -12.36 0.89
C ASN A 54 15.05 -12.87 1.16
N LEU A 55 14.50 -13.74 0.31
CA LEU A 55 13.22 -14.38 0.56
C LEU A 55 13.44 -15.72 1.30
N GLN A 56 12.99 -15.81 2.54
CA GLN A 56 13.00 -17.04 3.31
C GLN A 56 11.86 -17.98 2.92
N ASP A 57 10.66 -17.43 2.85
CA ASP A 57 9.44 -18.15 2.47
C ASP A 57 8.41 -17.18 1.90
N VAL A 58 7.53 -17.69 1.02
CA VAL A 58 6.38 -16.95 0.52
C VAL A 58 5.15 -17.83 0.50
N SER A 59 4.12 -17.40 1.21
CA SER A 59 2.81 -18.06 1.26
C SER A 59 1.74 -17.18 0.62
N ILE A 60 0.99 -17.72 -0.35
CA ILE A 60 -0.16 -17.04 -0.94
C ILE A 60 -1.43 -17.73 -0.49
N TYR A 61 -2.36 -16.93 0.02
CA TYR A 61 -3.66 -17.39 0.50
C TYR A 61 -4.75 -16.88 -0.44
N LYS A 62 -5.55 -17.81 -0.97
CA LYS A 62 -6.73 -17.44 -1.76
C LYS A 62 -7.75 -16.80 -0.84
N PHE A 63 -8.05 -15.53 -1.09
CA PHE A 63 -9.08 -14.81 -0.35
C PHE A 63 -10.47 -15.13 -0.93
N GLU A 64 -11.35 -15.64 -0.10
CA GLU A 64 -12.72 -15.98 -0.49
C GLU A 64 -13.70 -14.92 0.02
N SER A 65 -14.25 -14.14 -0.93
CA SER A 65 -15.15 -13.00 -0.64
C SER A 65 -16.64 -13.32 -0.86
N LYS A 66 -16.99 -14.52 -1.34
CA LYS A 66 -18.34 -14.84 -1.84
C LYS A 66 -19.50 -14.50 -0.88
N ASP A 67 -19.26 -14.63 0.43
CA ASP A 67 -20.27 -14.41 1.47
C ASP A 67 -20.03 -13.12 2.26
N LEU A 68 -19.11 -12.27 1.78
CA LEU A 68 -18.72 -11.03 2.45
C LEU A 68 -19.32 -9.84 1.72
N ASN A 69 -19.93 -8.93 2.48
CA ASN A 69 -20.44 -7.67 1.97
C ASN A 69 -19.54 -6.52 2.41
N PHE A 70 -18.72 -6.04 1.49
CA PHE A 70 -17.83 -4.91 1.75
C PHE A 70 -18.51 -3.59 1.44
N PRO A 71 -18.62 -2.68 2.42
CA PRO A 71 -19.32 -1.41 2.22
C PRO A 71 -18.56 -0.46 1.28
N ASN A 72 -19.31 0.36 0.54
CA ASN A 72 -18.80 1.49 -0.26
C ASN A 72 -17.80 1.15 -1.38
N ILE A 73 -17.84 -0.06 -1.97
CA ILE A 73 -16.94 -0.44 -3.09
C ILE A 73 -17.56 -0.04 -4.44
N GLU A 74 -18.89 -0.09 -4.58
CA GLU A 74 -19.56 0.17 -5.84
C GLU A 74 -19.21 1.55 -6.42
N ASN A 75 -18.84 1.57 -7.70
CA ASN A 75 -18.48 2.77 -8.46
C ASN A 75 -17.28 3.58 -7.91
N LYS A 76 -16.38 2.96 -7.14
CA LYS A 76 -15.17 3.58 -6.63
C LYS A 76 -13.92 3.09 -7.37
N HIS A 77 -12.82 3.81 -7.19
CA HIS A 77 -11.50 3.47 -7.73
C HIS A 77 -10.72 2.47 -6.85
N VAL A 78 -11.37 1.93 -5.82
CA VAL A 78 -10.79 1.01 -4.85
C VAL A 78 -11.45 -0.36 -5.03
N SER A 79 -10.65 -1.41 -5.04
CA SER A 79 -11.15 -2.80 -5.10
C SER A 79 -11.47 -3.33 -3.69
N GLU A 80 -12.17 -4.47 -3.64
CA GLU A 80 -12.44 -5.17 -2.37
C GLU A 80 -11.17 -5.60 -1.63
N ALA A 81 -10.04 -5.71 -2.34
CA ALA A 81 -8.75 -6.10 -1.75
C ALA A 81 -8.29 -5.16 -0.63
N THR A 82 -8.79 -3.91 -0.59
CA THR A 82 -8.53 -3.00 0.53
C THR A 82 -9.01 -3.58 1.87
N TYR A 83 -10.06 -4.40 1.87
CA TYR A 83 -10.60 -5.02 3.09
C TYR A 83 -9.89 -6.31 3.50
N TYR A 84 -9.07 -6.93 2.63
CA TYR A 84 -8.48 -8.25 2.92
C TYR A 84 -7.61 -8.23 4.18
N ARG A 85 -6.94 -7.09 4.48
CA ARG A 85 -6.14 -6.93 5.69
C ARG A 85 -6.92 -7.10 7.00
N LEU A 86 -8.25 -6.88 6.98
CA LEU A 86 -9.10 -7.09 8.16
C LEU A 86 -9.25 -8.59 8.50
N TYR A 87 -8.93 -9.48 7.55
CA TYR A 87 -9.13 -10.93 7.63
C TYR A 87 -7.84 -11.72 7.85
N ILE A 88 -6.72 -11.07 8.17
CA ILE A 88 -5.41 -11.74 8.38
C ILE A 88 -5.49 -12.92 9.35
N ASN A 89 -6.36 -12.84 10.36
CA ASN A 89 -6.62 -13.92 11.30
C ASN A 89 -7.03 -15.25 10.66
N LYS A 90 -7.76 -15.21 9.54
CA LYS A 90 -8.28 -16.43 8.90
C LYS A 90 -7.21 -17.16 8.12
N TYR A 91 -6.18 -16.47 7.70
CA TYR A 91 -5.20 -16.97 6.74
C TYR A 91 -3.81 -17.20 7.32
N LEU A 92 -3.32 -16.30 8.18
CA LEU A 92 -1.97 -16.39 8.69
C LEU A 92 -1.83 -17.46 9.79
N PRO A 93 -0.66 -18.12 9.90
CA PRO A 93 -0.33 -19.02 11.00
C PRO A 93 -0.49 -18.34 12.36
N LYS A 94 -0.99 -19.09 13.36
CA LYS A 94 -1.30 -18.54 14.70
C LYS A 94 -0.11 -18.44 15.63
N ASP A 95 1.00 -19.05 15.26
CA ASP A 95 2.26 -19.07 16.00
C ASP A 95 3.19 -17.89 15.69
N ILE A 96 2.78 -17.01 14.77
CA ILE A 96 3.49 -15.76 14.49
C ILE A 96 3.28 -14.75 15.63
N ASP A 97 4.38 -14.19 16.15
CA ASP A 97 4.30 -13.17 17.22
C ASP A 97 3.94 -11.78 16.70
N SER A 98 4.53 -11.38 15.57
CA SER A 98 4.36 -10.05 14.98
C SER A 98 4.42 -10.09 13.46
N ILE A 99 3.71 -9.18 12.83
CA ILE A 99 3.66 -9.00 11.38
C ILE A 99 3.80 -7.53 11.01
N VAL A 100 4.25 -7.28 9.78
CA VAL A 100 4.26 -5.96 9.15
C VAL A 100 3.37 -5.99 7.93
N TYR A 101 2.26 -5.28 7.97
CA TYR A 101 1.39 -5.10 6.81
C TYR A 101 1.86 -3.90 5.97
N LEU A 102 1.91 -4.09 4.66
CA LEU A 102 2.23 -3.04 3.68
C LEU A 102 1.20 -3.04 2.54
N ASP A 103 0.73 -1.85 2.18
CA ASP A 103 -0.07 -1.67 0.96
C ASP A 103 0.77 -1.89 -0.30
N SER A 104 0.15 -2.40 -1.37
CA SER A 104 0.82 -2.73 -2.64
C SER A 104 1.25 -1.51 -3.46
N ASP A 105 0.96 -0.30 -3.00
CA ASP A 105 1.41 0.97 -3.57
C ASP A 105 2.52 1.63 -2.74
N ILE A 106 3.19 0.84 -1.91
CA ILE A 106 4.32 1.26 -1.09
C ILE A 106 5.61 0.66 -1.62
N LEU A 107 6.63 1.50 -1.79
CA LEU A 107 7.99 1.08 -2.07
C LEU A 107 8.86 1.15 -0.82
N CYS A 108 9.63 0.10 -0.58
CA CYS A 108 10.71 0.11 0.39
C CYS A 108 11.93 0.82 -0.23
N MET A 109 12.41 1.88 0.43
CA MET A 109 13.50 2.70 -0.06
C MET A 109 14.81 2.44 0.68
N ASN A 110 14.73 2.04 1.94
CA ASN A 110 15.85 1.73 2.82
C ASN A 110 15.51 0.57 3.72
N ASN A 111 16.53 -0.11 4.29
CA ASN A 111 16.34 -1.26 5.15
C ASN A 111 15.41 -0.95 6.35
N PRO A 112 14.21 -1.55 6.39
CA PRO A 112 13.22 -1.27 7.44
C PRO A 112 13.49 -2.05 8.73
N LEU A 113 14.27 -3.16 8.67
CA LEU A 113 14.34 -4.15 9.73
C LEU A 113 14.80 -3.58 11.07
N PRO A 114 15.89 -2.77 11.15
CA PRO A 114 16.33 -2.22 12.43
C PRO A 114 15.29 -1.31 13.09
N TYR A 115 14.56 -0.54 12.27
CA TYR A 115 13.52 0.34 12.77
C TYR A 115 12.30 -0.45 13.25
N ILE A 116 11.86 -1.47 12.48
CA ILE A 116 10.72 -2.32 12.84
C ILE A 116 11.02 -3.12 14.10
N ASP A 117 12.23 -3.67 14.25
CA ASP A 117 12.65 -4.40 15.47
C ASP A 117 12.52 -3.50 16.70
N LYS A 118 13.06 -2.27 16.63
CA LYS A 118 12.94 -1.28 17.70
C LYS A 118 11.48 -0.97 18.05
N VAL A 119 10.65 -0.67 17.05
CA VAL A 119 9.22 -0.38 17.23
C VAL A 119 8.50 -1.57 17.88
N SER A 120 8.80 -2.80 17.44
CA SER A 120 8.18 -4.01 17.97
C SER A 120 8.53 -4.25 19.45
N GLU A 121 9.76 -3.96 19.85
CA GLU A 121 10.18 -4.03 21.26
C GLU A 121 9.47 -2.97 22.12
N GLU A 122 9.41 -1.74 21.62
CA GLU A 122 8.69 -0.65 22.30
C GLU A 122 7.19 -0.96 22.44
N MET A 123 6.55 -1.48 21.40
CA MET A 123 5.14 -1.92 21.45
C MET A 123 4.91 -3.02 22.51
N LYS A 124 5.82 -3.98 22.59
CA LYS A 124 5.74 -5.05 23.61
C LYS A 124 5.86 -4.48 25.03
N SER A 125 6.81 -3.56 25.25
CA SER A 125 7.03 -2.94 26.56
C SER A 125 5.87 -2.05 27.01
N GLU A 126 5.24 -1.36 26.06
CA GLU A 126 4.09 -0.48 26.31
C GLU A 126 2.74 -1.24 26.23
N ASN A 127 2.78 -2.55 25.93
CA ASN A 127 1.61 -3.41 25.73
C ASN A 127 0.63 -2.87 24.67
N LEU A 128 1.14 -2.32 23.57
CA LEU A 128 0.33 -1.78 22.48
C LEU A 128 -0.03 -2.83 21.45
N LEU A 129 -1.17 -2.64 20.77
CA LEU A 129 -1.69 -3.56 19.77
C LEU A 129 -0.95 -3.44 18.43
N LEU A 130 -0.74 -2.19 17.97
CA LEU A 130 -0.07 -1.93 16.71
C LEU A 130 0.71 -0.62 16.74
N SER A 131 1.51 -0.42 15.70
CA SER A 131 2.13 0.86 15.39
C SER A 131 1.78 1.25 13.96
N ALA A 132 1.40 2.50 13.77
CA ALA A 132 1.01 3.08 12.50
C ALA A 132 1.33 4.57 12.47
N ARG A 133 1.39 5.17 11.28
CA ARG A 133 1.61 6.59 11.17
C ARG A 133 0.34 7.40 11.39
N THR A 134 0.34 8.33 12.33
CA THR A 134 -0.76 9.29 12.51
C THR A 134 -0.91 10.18 11.27
N GLU A 135 -2.08 10.15 10.65
CA GLU A 135 -2.42 10.96 9.47
C GLU A 135 -3.18 12.22 9.87
N HIS A 136 -4.09 12.11 10.84
CA HIS A 136 -4.88 13.24 11.32
C HIS A 136 -4.80 13.37 12.84
N LEU A 137 -4.49 14.60 13.30
CA LEU A 137 -4.66 15.04 14.67
C LEU A 137 -5.96 15.83 14.76
N LYS A 138 -6.82 15.51 15.74
CA LYS A 138 -8.11 16.18 15.93
C LYS A 138 -7.94 17.68 16.13
N ASN A 139 -8.63 18.45 15.28
CA ASN A 139 -8.66 19.90 15.36
C ASN A 139 -9.99 20.42 14.78
N LYS A 140 -10.20 21.75 14.80
CA LYS A 140 -11.46 22.36 14.33
C LYS A 140 -11.79 22.06 12.86
N ASN A 141 -10.78 21.84 12.00
CA ASN A 141 -10.98 21.67 10.56
C ASN A 141 -11.29 20.22 10.18
N ASN A 142 -10.88 19.25 11.01
CA ASN A 142 -11.05 17.83 10.73
C ASN A 142 -11.83 17.06 11.80
N ASN A 143 -12.50 17.75 12.72
CA ASN A 143 -13.28 17.14 13.80
C ASN A 143 -14.35 16.15 13.27
N TYR A 144 -14.90 16.41 12.09
CA TYR A 144 -15.87 15.53 11.42
C TYR A 144 -15.33 14.10 11.21
N ILE A 145 -14.01 13.91 11.02
CA ILE A 145 -13.37 12.60 10.87
C ILE A 145 -13.59 11.76 12.13
N PHE A 146 -13.41 12.39 13.28
CA PHE A 146 -13.51 11.75 14.59
C PHE A 146 -14.96 11.56 15.03
N GLU A 147 -15.83 12.54 14.78
CA GLU A 147 -17.24 12.50 15.18
C GLU A 147 -18.03 11.44 14.41
N ARG A 148 -17.85 11.31 13.08
CA ARG A 148 -18.57 10.32 12.28
C ARG A 148 -18.23 8.87 12.67
N LEU A 149 -17.01 8.63 13.15
CA LEU A 149 -16.56 7.35 13.67
C LEU A 149 -16.79 7.19 15.18
N ASN A 150 -17.24 8.25 15.86
CA ASN A 150 -17.36 8.31 17.32
C ASN A 150 -16.06 7.87 18.01
N LEU A 151 -14.91 8.42 17.59
CA LEU A 151 -13.61 8.13 18.19
C LEU A 151 -13.44 8.90 19.50
N LYS A 152 -12.94 8.21 20.52
CA LYS A 152 -12.52 8.80 21.80
C LYS A 152 -11.13 9.43 21.65
N SER A 153 -10.28 8.79 20.86
CA SER A 153 -8.93 9.27 20.54
C SER A 153 -8.95 10.59 19.76
N SER A 154 -7.87 11.37 19.93
CA SER A 154 -7.57 12.54 19.09
C SER A 154 -6.64 12.23 17.94
N PHE A 155 -6.36 10.96 17.69
CA PHE A 155 -5.43 10.48 16.68
C PHE A 155 -6.16 9.55 15.70
N TYR A 156 -5.83 9.68 14.42
CA TYR A 156 -6.32 8.84 13.33
C TYR A 156 -5.14 8.46 12.46
N PHE A 157 -4.89 7.17 12.28
CA PHE A 157 -3.72 6.66 11.56
C PHE A 157 -4.01 6.26 10.12
N ASN A 158 -2.95 6.26 9.31
CA ASN A 158 -2.95 5.71 7.95
C ASN A 158 -2.72 4.20 8.00
N GLY A 159 -3.55 3.43 7.29
CA GLY A 159 -3.53 1.96 7.28
C GLY A 159 -2.48 1.32 6.36
N GLY A 160 -1.72 2.09 5.58
CA GLY A 160 -0.82 1.53 4.56
C GLY A 160 0.43 0.83 5.11
N VAL A 161 0.92 1.24 6.28
CA VAL A 161 2.01 0.59 7.01
C VAL A 161 1.56 0.31 8.43
N LEU A 162 1.48 -0.96 8.81
CA LEU A 162 1.11 -1.39 10.15
C LEU A 162 2.13 -2.38 10.70
N VAL A 163 2.71 -2.09 11.84
CA VAL A 163 3.47 -3.08 12.64
C VAL A 163 2.51 -3.61 13.69
N ILE A 164 2.17 -4.90 13.65
CA ILE A 164 1.10 -5.48 14.45
C ILE A 164 1.70 -6.51 15.43
N ASN A 165 1.39 -6.35 16.72
CA ASN A 165 1.56 -7.40 17.71
C ASN A 165 0.49 -8.47 17.45
N TYR A 166 0.80 -9.42 16.57
CA TYR A 166 -0.19 -10.37 16.05
C TYR A 166 -0.69 -11.33 17.15
N LYS A 167 0.16 -11.69 18.08
CA LYS A 167 -0.24 -12.49 19.25
C LYS A 167 -1.28 -11.76 20.12
N LYS A 168 -1.08 -10.45 20.38
CA LYS A 168 -2.05 -9.63 21.09
C LYS A 168 -3.33 -9.47 20.28
N TRP A 169 -3.21 -9.25 18.96
CA TRP A 169 -4.33 -9.18 18.01
C TRP A 169 -5.25 -10.41 18.09
N LEU A 170 -4.65 -11.61 18.15
CA LEU A 170 -5.37 -12.86 18.32
C LEU A 170 -6.04 -12.96 19.70
N ASN A 171 -5.27 -12.67 20.77
CA ASN A 171 -5.74 -12.80 22.15
C ASN A 171 -6.90 -11.84 22.50
N GLU A 172 -6.92 -10.67 21.89
CA GLU A 172 -7.96 -9.65 22.12
C GLU A 172 -9.15 -9.76 21.16
N ASN A 173 -9.19 -10.80 20.33
CA ASN A 173 -10.26 -11.04 19.36
C ASN A 173 -10.52 -9.82 18.48
N ILE A 174 -9.44 -9.19 17.95
CA ILE A 174 -9.56 -7.97 17.14
C ILE A 174 -10.34 -8.26 15.86
N PHE A 175 -10.16 -9.45 15.27
CA PHE A 175 -10.90 -9.86 14.09
C PHE A 175 -12.43 -9.78 14.32
N GLU A 176 -12.92 -10.31 15.40
CA GLU A 176 -14.34 -10.32 15.74
C GLU A 176 -14.89 -8.89 15.93
N LYS A 177 -14.10 -8.01 16.56
CA LYS A 177 -14.44 -6.58 16.69
C LYS A 177 -14.51 -5.86 15.33
N LEU A 178 -13.59 -6.20 14.41
CA LEU A 178 -13.59 -5.66 13.04
C LEU A 178 -14.83 -6.14 12.28
N GLN A 179 -15.16 -7.44 12.36
CA GLN A 179 -16.34 -8.02 11.71
C GLN A 179 -17.64 -7.38 12.24
N ASP A 180 -17.79 -7.30 13.55
CA ASP A 180 -18.95 -6.64 14.17
C ASP A 180 -19.08 -5.19 13.68
N THR A 181 -17.96 -4.48 13.52
CA THR A 181 -17.94 -3.11 13.00
C THR A 181 -18.37 -3.04 11.54
N VAL A 182 -17.98 -4.01 10.70
CA VAL A 182 -18.40 -4.09 9.28
C VAL A 182 -19.89 -4.42 9.17
N GLU A 183 -20.38 -5.39 9.95
CA GLU A 183 -21.72 -5.95 9.80
C GLU A 183 -22.82 -5.10 10.51
N ASN A 184 -22.54 -4.63 11.71
CA ASN A 184 -23.55 -4.05 12.59
C ASN A 184 -23.52 -2.52 12.69
N ASN A 185 -22.47 -1.87 12.20
CA ASN A 185 -22.34 -0.43 12.28
C ASN A 185 -22.66 0.25 10.93
N LYS A 186 -23.72 1.05 10.90
CA LYS A 186 -24.00 2.00 9.81
C LYS A 186 -23.05 3.18 9.91
N ILE A 187 -21.75 2.91 9.72
CA ILE A 187 -20.72 3.94 9.76
C ILE A 187 -20.65 4.60 8.40
N ASP A 188 -20.59 5.92 8.36
CA ASP A 188 -20.29 6.69 7.17
C ASP A 188 -18.79 6.57 6.87
N LEU A 189 -18.41 5.56 6.07
CA LEU A 189 -17.02 5.29 5.71
C LEU A 189 -16.57 6.25 4.60
N LEU A 190 -15.54 7.05 4.87
CA LEU A 190 -14.83 7.86 3.89
C LEU A 190 -13.60 7.14 3.33
N TRP A 191 -12.90 6.39 4.18
CA TRP A 191 -11.66 5.68 3.86
C TRP A 191 -11.76 4.18 4.17
N TRP A 192 -12.87 3.54 3.77
CA TRP A 192 -13.10 2.10 3.75
C TRP A 192 -12.62 1.38 5.03
N ASP A 193 -11.74 0.42 4.85
CA ASP A 193 -11.15 -0.40 5.92
C ASP A 193 -10.27 0.39 6.90
N GLN A 194 -9.64 1.49 6.46
CA GLN A 194 -8.87 2.37 7.34
C GLN A 194 -9.76 2.99 8.41
N ASP A 195 -11.00 3.37 8.08
CA ASP A 195 -11.98 3.86 9.04
C ASP A 195 -12.37 2.79 10.07
N ILE A 196 -12.55 1.55 9.61
CA ILE A 196 -12.90 0.42 10.47
C ILE A 196 -11.76 0.11 11.44
N LEU A 197 -10.52 0.09 10.94
CA LEU A 197 -9.34 -0.09 11.79
C LEU A 197 -9.23 1.01 12.85
N ASN A 198 -9.34 2.28 12.45
CA ASN A 198 -9.30 3.40 13.38
C ASN A 198 -10.45 3.36 14.40
N LYS A 199 -11.64 2.90 14.00
CA LYS A 199 -12.79 2.74 14.90
C LYS A 199 -12.56 1.68 15.97
N VAL A 200 -11.98 0.54 15.61
CA VAL A 200 -11.74 -0.58 16.52
C VAL A 200 -10.55 -0.31 17.43
N ILE A 201 -9.48 0.27 16.90
CA ILE A 201 -8.23 0.54 17.61
C ILE A 201 -8.35 1.76 18.53
N ASP A 202 -9.06 2.80 18.08
CA ASP A 202 -9.39 4.04 18.81
C ASP A 202 -8.26 4.60 19.68
N GLY A 203 -7.06 4.68 19.12
CA GLY A 203 -5.88 5.26 19.76
C GLY A 203 -4.96 4.29 20.48
N ASP A 204 -5.28 3.00 20.55
CA ASP A 204 -4.39 1.95 21.10
C ASP A 204 -3.28 1.60 20.12
N TYR A 205 -2.48 2.58 19.73
CA TYR A 205 -1.36 2.40 18.81
C TYR A 205 -0.20 3.35 19.12
N LYS A 206 1.00 2.97 18.66
CA LYS A 206 2.20 3.80 18.69
C LYS A 206 2.38 4.53 17.36
N ASP A 207 2.67 5.83 17.41
CA ASP A 207 2.93 6.60 16.19
C ASP A 207 4.28 6.22 15.59
N LEU A 208 4.29 5.84 14.33
CA LEU A 208 5.49 5.61 13.53
C LEU A 208 6.13 6.94 13.14
N ASN A 209 7.44 6.97 12.92
CA ASN A 209 8.11 8.16 12.45
C ASN A 209 7.67 8.56 11.02
N PHE A 210 7.96 9.81 10.65
CA PHE A 210 7.56 10.39 9.38
C PHE A 210 8.06 9.60 8.15
N PHE A 211 9.24 9.02 8.22
CA PHE A 211 9.89 8.33 7.10
C PHE A 211 9.42 6.90 6.88
N SER A 212 8.76 6.30 7.86
CA SER A 212 8.28 4.92 7.79
C SER A 212 6.93 4.72 7.11
N ASN A 213 6.25 5.80 6.75
CA ASN A 213 5.09 5.82 5.85
C ASN A 213 5.03 7.22 5.21
N PHE A 214 5.96 7.46 4.29
CA PHE A 214 6.14 8.78 3.69
C PHE A 214 5.18 8.97 2.54
N LYS A 215 4.14 9.75 2.78
CA LYS A 215 3.14 10.11 1.76
C LYS A 215 3.70 11.21 0.85
N LEU A 216 3.69 10.99 -0.46
CA LEU A 216 4.00 12.03 -1.42
C LEU A 216 2.83 13.02 -1.54
N SER A 217 3.11 14.31 -1.35
CA SER A 217 2.20 15.39 -1.67
C SER A 217 2.58 16.03 -3.00
N LEU A 218 1.55 16.39 -3.79
CA LEU A 218 1.72 17.06 -5.08
C LEU A 218 2.46 18.38 -5.01
N ASP A 219 2.27 19.10 -3.90
CA ASP A 219 2.81 20.44 -3.71
C ASP A 219 4.26 20.41 -3.20
N TRP A 220 4.78 19.23 -2.88
CA TRP A 220 6.12 19.08 -2.37
C TRP A 220 7.12 18.92 -3.53
N LYS A 221 8.00 19.88 -3.64
CA LYS A 221 9.20 19.78 -4.48
C LYS A 221 10.28 19.06 -3.67
N ILE A 222 10.22 17.73 -3.67
CA ILE A 222 11.21 16.90 -2.96
C ILE A 222 12.18 16.35 -3.98
N ASP A 223 13.47 16.42 -3.66
CA ASP A 223 14.49 15.76 -4.47
C ASP A 223 14.40 14.24 -4.30
N ASN A 224 14.53 13.52 -5.39
CA ASN A 224 14.57 12.04 -5.37
C ASN A 224 15.76 11.51 -4.55
N SER A 225 16.86 12.24 -4.44
CA SER A 225 18.00 11.89 -3.57
C SER A 225 17.60 11.90 -2.10
N TYR A 226 16.82 12.88 -1.65
CA TYR A 226 16.28 12.91 -0.29
C TYR A 226 15.36 11.71 -0.02
N LEU A 227 14.45 11.39 -0.97
CA LEU A 227 13.57 10.23 -0.84
C LEU A 227 14.36 8.93 -0.72
N ARG A 228 15.43 8.77 -1.51
CA ARG A 228 16.28 7.57 -1.51
C ARG A 228 17.14 7.44 -0.23
N ASN A 229 17.51 8.53 0.40
CA ASN A 229 18.41 8.51 1.54
C ASN A 229 17.68 8.44 2.89
N GLU A 230 16.52 9.09 3.02
CA GLU A 230 15.87 9.29 4.32
C GLU A 230 14.59 8.43 4.50
N VAL A 231 13.89 8.13 3.41
CA VAL A 231 12.60 7.46 3.48
C VAL A 231 12.77 5.94 3.61
N ILE A 232 12.07 5.34 4.56
CA ILE A 232 12.00 3.89 4.71
C ILE A 232 10.95 3.33 3.75
N PHE A 233 9.70 3.81 3.86
CA PHE A 233 8.60 3.41 3.00
C PHE A 233 7.99 4.62 2.31
N LEU A 234 8.04 4.62 0.97
CA LEU A 234 7.46 5.63 0.10
C LEU A 234 6.07 5.19 -0.33
N HIS A 235 5.03 5.93 0.09
CA HIS A 235 3.64 5.58 -0.16
C HIS A 235 3.05 6.45 -1.27
N TYR A 236 2.72 5.86 -2.41
CA TYR A 236 2.01 6.50 -3.52
C TYR A 236 0.51 6.57 -3.26
N GLN A 237 0.10 7.26 -2.20
CA GLN A 237 -1.29 7.36 -1.80
C GLN A 237 -2.14 8.21 -2.78
N GLY A 238 -3.43 7.89 -2.89
CA GLY A 238 -4.41 8.67 -3.67
C GLY A 238 -4.31 8.43 -5.18
N LYS A 239 -4.70 9.43 -5.99
CA LYS A 239 -4.89 9.30 -7.44
C LYS A 239 -3.61 9.37 -8.29
N LEU A 240 -2.52 9.90 -7.73
CA LEU A 240 -1.27 10.06 -8.49
C LEU A 240 -0.37 8.83 -8.33
N LYS A 241 -0.77 7.77 -8.97
CA LYS A 241 0.02 6.54 -9.01
C LYS A 241 1.09 6.62 -10.11
N PRO A 242 2.32 6.12 -9.89
CA PRO A 242 3.39 6.18 -10.89
C PRO A 242 3.11 5.33 -12.15
N TRP A 243 2.11 4.48 -12.11
CA TRP A 243 1.61 3.69 -13.24
C TRP A 243 0.39 4.28 -13.95
N ASN A 244 -0.07 5.46 -13.55
CA ASN A 244 -1.07 6.25 -14.25
C ASN A 244 -0.39 7.43 -14.94
N ILE A 245 -0.90 7.90 -16.05
CA ILE A 245 -0.26 9.00 -16.79
C ILE A 245 -0.07 10.27 -15.94
N SER A 246 -1.06 10.58 -15.10
CA SER A 246 -1.02 11.76 -14.20
C SER A 246 0.07 11.67 -13.14
N GLY A 247 0.37 10.45 -12.66
CA GLY A 247 1.46 10.20 -11.72
C GLY A 247 2.81 10.01 -12.43
N LEU A 248 2.83 9.33 -13.60
CA LEU A 248 4.03 9.09 -14.38
C LEU A 248 4.80 10.38 -14.73
N ILE A 249 4.09 11.46 -15.04
CA ILE A 249 4.69 12.76 -15.35
C ILE A 249 5.18 13.56 -14.14
N GLN A 250 5.12 13.01 -12.93
CA GLN A 250 5.70 13.62 -11.73
C GLN A 250 7.15 13.17 -11.52
N ASP A 251 7.96 14.03 -10.96
CA ASP A 251 9.41 13.79 -10.85
C ASP A 251 9.76 12.50 -10.05
N HIS A 252 8.96 12.13 -9.06
CA HIS A 252 9.17 10.96 -8.22
C HIS A 252 8.63 9.63 -8.78
N SER A 253 7.93 9.65 -9.91
CA SER A 253 7.48 8.41 -10.59
C SER A 253 8.65 7.54 -11.04
N ASN A 254 9.79 8.16 -11.36
CA ASN A 254 11.00 7.47 -11.78
C ASN A 254 11.46 6.41 -10.76
N ILE A 255 11.22 6.63 -9.46
CA ILE A 255 11.62 5.66 -8.43
C ILE A 255 10.92 4.30 -8.67
N TYR A 256 9.61 4.32 -8.92
CA TYR A 256 8.85 3.12 -9.23
C TYR A 256 9.24 2.54 -10.60
N GLN A 257 9.33 3.40 -11.62
CA GLN A 257 9.63 2.98 -12.98
C GLN A 257 11.03 2.39 -13.11
N ASP A 258 12.03 2.88 -12.36
CA ASP A 258 13.38 2.34 -12.32
C ASP A 258 13.40 0.89 -11.77
N ILE A 259 12.55 0.57 -10.78
CA ILE A 259 12.41 -0.82 -10.28
C ILE A 259 11.73 -1.67 -11.34
N TYR A 260 10.62 -1.19 -11.91
CA TYR A 260 9.89 -1.89 -12.95
C TYR A 260 10.77 -2.22 -14.17
N LEU A 261 11.58 -1.27 -14.66
CA LEU A 261 12.45 -1.45 -15.81
C LEU A 261 13.52 -2.53 -15.62
N LYS A 262 13.84 -2.89 -14.38
CA LYS A 262 14.77 -3.98 -14.04
C LYS A 262 14.10 -5.36 -13.99
N THR A 263 12.78 -5.43 -14.12
CA THR A 263 12.03 -6.70 -14.12
C THR A 263 11.91 -7.29 -15.51
N ASN A 264 11.61 -8.59 -15.59
CA ASN A 264 11.36 -9.29 -16.85
C ASN A 264 10.06 -8.83 -17.55
N TYR A 265 9.20 -8.08 -16.86
CA TYR A 265 7.91 -7.60 -17.35
C TYR A 265 8.00 -6.29 -18.12
N SER A 266 9.09 -5.54 -18.00
CA SER A 266 9.19 -4.17 -18.52
C SER A 266 9.23 -4.10 -20.06
N LYS A 267 9.78 -5.11 -20.74
CA LYS A 267 10.02 -5.07 -22.18
C LYS A 267 10.66 -3.74 -22.63
N ASN A 268 11.45 -3.12 -21.75
CA ASN A 268 12.05 -1.79 -21.93
C ASN A 268 11.01 -0.65 -22.14
N ASP A 269 9.83 -0.77 -21.57
CA ASP A 269 8.76 0.24 -21.64
C ASP A 269 8.27 0.62 -20.24
N TYR A 270 7.56 1.75 -20.10
CA TYR A 270 6.96 2.17 -18.83
C TYR A 270 5.78 1.28 -18.43
N HIS A 271 5.63 1.03 -17.12
CA HIS A 271 4.38 0.51 -16.60
C HIS A 271 3.34 1.64 -16.63
N LEU A 272 2.36 1.52 -17.51
CA LEU A 272 1.28 2.49 -17.67
C LEU A 272 -0.05 1.76 -17.82
N ILE A 273 -0.94 1.99 -16.87
CA ILE A 273 -2.33 1.51 -16.87
C ILE A 273 -3.22 2.59 -17.49
N LYS A 274 -4.12 2.17 -18.37
CA LYS A 274 -5.15 3.02 -18.95
C LYS A 274 -6.21 3.34 -17.87
N GLU A 275 -6.49 4.62 -17.67
CA GLU A 275 -7.60 5.06 -16.80
C GLU A 275 -8.81 5.52 -17.64
N ASN A 276 -8.61 6.58 -18.43
CA ASN A 276 -9.64 7.16 -19.29
C ASN A 276 -8.96 7.78 -20.50
N SER A 277 -9.30 7.30 -21.71
CA SER A 277 -8.63 7.68 -22.95
C SER A 277 -8.62 9.21 -23.21
N LEU A 278 -9.71 9.91 -22.93
CA LEU A 278 -9.78 11.38 -23.14
C LEU A 278 -8.97 12.10 -22.07
N HIS A 279 -9.04 11.65 -20.83
CA HIS A 279 -8.25 12.22 -19.74
C HIS A 279 -6.74 12.01 -19.99
N ASP A 280 -6.35 10.82 -20.37
CA ASP A 280 -4.95 10.46 -20.62
C ASP A 280 -4.36 11.31 -21.76
N LEU A 281 -5.12 11.50 -22.85
CA LEU A 281 -4.74 12.41 -23.92
C LEU A 281 -4.58 13.85 -23.46
N TYR A 282 -5.53 14.35 -22.68
CA TYR A 282 -5.47 15.70 -22.15
C TYR A 282 -4.24 15.90 -21.27
N VAL A 283 -3.91 14.92 -20.41
CA VAL A 283 -2.73 14.97 -19.53
C VAL A 283 -1.46 14.98 -20.36
N VAL A 284 -1.33 14.10 -21.37
CA VAL A 284 -0.18 14.09 -22.29
C VAL A 284 -0.02 15.43 -22.97
N PHE A 285 -1.10 15.95 -23.61
CA PHE A 285 -1.08 17.22 -24.30
C PHE A 285 -0.64 18.37 -23.38
N ARG A 286 -1.25 18.50 -22.20
CA ARG A 286 -0.88 19.49 -21.20
C ARG A 286 0.58 19.35 -20.74
N SER A 287 1.08 18.10 -20.62
CA SER A 287 2.44 17.83 -20.17
C SER A 287 3.52 18.18 -21.22
N ILE A 288 3.16 18.21 -22.50
CA ILE A 288 4.01 18.77 -23.56
C ILE A 288 4.20 20.27 -23.37
N PHE A 289 3.11 21.02 -23.17
CA PHE A 289 3.17 22.49 -23.01
C PHE A 289 3.93 22.91 -21.75
N ASN A 290 3.74 22.22 -20.62
CA ASN A 290 4.42 22.54 -19.38
C ASN A 290 5.78 21.83 -19.23
N ARG A 291 6.27 21.18 -20.30
CA ARG A 291 7.55 20.47 -20.41
C ARG A 291 7.74 19.29 -19.46
N LYS A 292 6.72 18.87 -18.71
CA LYS A 292 6.83 17.74 -17.77
C LYS A 292 7.10 16.42 -18.48
N LEU A 293 6.48 16.19 -19.65
CA LEU A 293 6.69 14.97 -20.44
C LEU A 293 8.16 14.79 -20.84
N PHE A 294 8.87 15.89 -21.13
CA PHE A 294 10.27 15.85 -21.58
C PHE A 294 11.28 15.58 -20.46
N LYS A 295 10.82 15.52 -19.19
CA LYS A 295 11.64 15.05 -18.07
C LYS A 295 11.73 13.53 -17.99
N LEU A 296 10.87 12.81 -18.70
CA LEU A 296 10.91 11.36 -18.78
C LEU A 296 12.07 10.92 -19.71
N ASN A 297 12.70 9.81 -19.38
CA ASN A 297 13.82 9.26 -20.18
C ASN A 297 13.41 8.93 -21.62
N ASN A 298 12.13 8.60 -21.86
CA ASN A 298 11.63 8.27 -23.18
C ASN A 298 10.20 8.81 -23.42
N PRO A 299 10.04 10.13 -23.60
CA PRO A 299 8.71 10.76 -23.72
C PRO A 299 7.91 10.27 -24.94
N ILE A 300 8.59 9.92 -26.03
CA ILE A 300 7.96 9.42 -27.26
C ILE A 300 7.26 8.10 -27.02
N LYS A 301 7.87 7.17 -26.27
CA LYS A 301 7.24 5.90 -25.92
C LYS A 301 5.95 6.10 -25.12
N VAL A 302 5.92 7.05 -24.21
CA VAL A 302 4.71 7.36 -23.43
C VAL A 302 3.58 7.83 -24.35
N ILE A 303 3.88 8.72 -25.30
CA ILE A 303 2.87 9.18 -26.29
C ILE A 303 2.32 8.00 -27.09
N PHE A 304 3.19 7.15 -27.64
CA PHE A 304 2.78 5.98 -28.41
C PHE A 304 1.95 5.01 -27.56
N LYS A 305 2.33 4.78 -26.31
CA LYS A 305 1.60 3.87 -25.42
C LYS A 305 0.20 4.39 -25.09
N VAL A 306 0.05 5.69 -24.80
CA VAL A 306 -1.25 6.30 -24.59
C VAL A 306 -2.10 6.23 -25.86
N LEU A 307 -1.55 6.52 -27.02
CA LEU A 307 -2.26 6.40 -28.31
C LEU A 307 -2.66 4.94 -28.58
N SER A 308 -1.77 3.99 -28.36
CA SER A 308 -2.06 2.54 -28.51
C SER A 308 -3.19 2.08 -27.58
N ASN A 309 -3.19 2.54 -26.33
CA ASN A 309 -4.25 2.24 -25.37
C ASN A 309 -5.63 2.80 -25.80
N ILE A 310 -5.66 3.82 -26.64
CA ILE A 310 -6.90 4.39 -27.17
C ILE A 310 -7.43 3.57 -28.35
N VAL A 311 -6.51 3.13 -29.22
CA VAL A 311 -6.87 2.39 -30.45
C VAL A 311 -7.30 0.95 -30.12
N ASN A 312 -6.70 0.34 -29.11
CA ASN A 312 -6.89 -1.08 -28.75
C ASN A 312 -7.95 -1.28 -27.62
N GLY A 313 -8.60 -0.25 -27.16
CA GLY A 313 -9.64 -0.28 -26.14
C GLY A 313 -10.90 0.39 -26.55
#